data_48a4ff3c08085b9ecbd5001f6069495b
#
_entry.id   48a4ff3c08085b9ecbd5001f6069495b
#
_cell.length_a   1.000
_cell.length_b   1.000
_cell.length_c   1.000
_cell.angle_alpha   90.00
_cell.angle_beta   90.00
_cell.angle_gamma   90.00
#
_symmetry.space_group_name_H-M   'P 1'
#
loop_
_entity.id
_entity.type
_entity.pdbx_description
1 polymer ?
#
loop_
_entity_poly.entity_id
_entity_poly.type
_entity_poly.pdbx_seq_one_letter_code
_entity_poly.pdbx_strand_id
1 'polypeptide(L)'
;LRELGTSVLKVEASHSSASARKASAELAQGLHRDVFLARGARVMLTRNLWSEVGLVNGIRGDVVDIVWAHGEKAPVLLPEFLVLRLEGYTGPLWSSDPRYEGCVPIAPFETSWSTTGDDRGHETRHQVPLALCWAITMHKSQGQTMDKAVVDLGKSESTAGLTFVCLSRAKRLVDLLIEPMPLERLSKIGDTPTFQLRLREEVRLNALARETLRLHGGVE
;
A
#
# COMPACT_ATOMS: atom_id res chain seq x y z
N LEU A 1 8.96 -14.94 3.63
CA LEU A 1 7.99 -16.03 3.85
C LEU A 1 8.66 -17.35 4.22
N ARG A 2 9.75 -17.76 3.55
CA ARG A 2 10.44 -19.03 3.85
C ARG A 2 10.97 -19.08 5.28
N GLU A 3 11.42 -17.98 5.84
CA GLU A 3 11.97 -17.87 7.20
C GLU A 3 10.91 -18.00 8.30
N LEU A 4 9.63 -17.89 7.95
CA LEU A 4 8.53 -18.09 8.92
C LEU A 4 8.36 -19.57 9.35
N GLY A 5 9.03 -20.51 8.66
CA GLY A 5 8.91 -21.94 8.96
C GLY A 5 7.52 -22.54 8.74
N THR A 6 6.63 -21.82 8.07
CA THR A 6 5.25 -22.23 7.76
C THR A 6 5.05 -22.42 6.28
N SER A 7 4.03 -23.20 5.89
CA SER A 7 3.69 -23.42 4.50
C SER A 7 3.26 -22.11 3.84
N VAL A 8 3.85 -21.81 2.68
CA VAL A 8 3.47 -20.67 1.84
C VAL A 8 2.41 -21.11 0.86
N LEU A 9 1.29 -20.42 0.87
CA LEU A 9 0.18 -20.63 -0.05
C LEU A 9 0.23 -19.57 -1.15
N LYS A 10 0.05 -20.00 -2.39
CA LYS A 10 -0.23 -19.13 -3.52
C LYS A 10 -1.74 -19.11 -3.73
N VAL A 11 -2.37 -17.96 -3.54
CA VAL A 11 -3.80 -17.75 -3.76
C VAL A 11 -3.95 -17.03 -5.09
N GLU A 12 -4.55 -17.70 -6.06
CA GLU A 12 -4.83 -17.12 -7.38
C GLU A 12 -6.23 -16.49 -7.37
N ALA A 13 -6.34 -15.30 -7.96
CA ALA A 13 -7.64 -14.66 -8.14
C ALA A 13 -8.50 -15.40 -9.16
N SER A 14 -9.81 -15.36 -8.98
CA SER A 14 -10.72 -15.67 -10.08
C SER A 14 -10.96 -14.45 -10.97
N HIS A 15 -11.22 -14.69 -12.24
CA HIS A 15 -11.32 -13.65 -13.27
C HIS A 15 -12.47 -13.95 -14.23
N SER A 16 -13.16 -12.90 -14.70
CA SER A 16 -14.22 -13.04 -15.72
C SER A 16 -13.67 -13.47 -17.08
N SER A 17 -12.39 -13.15 -17.38
CA SER A 17 -11.80 -13.40 -18.69
C SER A 17 -10.28 -13.51 -18.66
N ALA A 18 -9.69 -13.93 -19.79
CA ALA A 18 -8.24 -13.92 -19.99
C ALA A 18 -7.67 -12.49 -20.00
N SER A 19 -8.44 -11.49 -20.41
CA SER A 19 -8.08 -10.08 -20.36
C SER A 19 -8.04 -9.60 -18.92
N ALA A 20 -9.08 -9.89 -18.12
CA ALA A 20 -9.12 -9.58 -16.69
C ALA A 20 -7.94 -10.18 -15.93
N ARG A 21 -7.49 -11.38 -16.30
CA ARG A 21 -6.31 -12.02 -15.71
C ARG A 21 -5.02 -11.24 -15.93
N LYS A 22 -4.87 -10.57 -17.09
CA LYS A 22 -3.68 -9.78 -17.45
C LYS A 22 -3.71 -8.36 -16.89
N ALA A 23 -4.85 -7.88 -16.43
CA ALA A 23 -5.01 -6.53 -15.89
C ALA A 23 -4.09 -6.30 -14.68
N SER A 24 -3.57 -5.08 -14.55
CA SER A 24 -2.78 -4.68 -13.38
C SER A 24 -3.63 -4.67 -12.10
N ALA A 25 -2.97 -4.68 -10.94
CA ALA A 25 -3.67 -4.55 -9.67
C ALA A 25 -4.32 -3.16 -9.52
N GLU A 26 -3.73 -2.13 -10.12
CA GLU A 26 -4.27 -0.76 -10.11
C GLU A 26 -5.60 -0.69 -10.85
N LEU A 27 -5.67 -1.27 -12.06
CA LEU A 27 -6.92 -1.36 -12.83
C LEU A 27 -7.97 -2.19 -12.09
N ALA A 28 -7.55 -3.26 -11.42
CA ALA A 28 -8.40 -4.07 -10.55
C ALA A 28 -8.55 -3.50 -9.12
N GLN A 29 -8.42 -2.18 -8.98
CA GLN A 29 -8.68 -1.45 -7.74
C GLN A 29 -7.95 -2.02 -6.50
N GLY A 30 -6.70 -2.43 -6.66
CA GLY A 30 -5.84 -2.94 -5.59
C GLY A 30 -5.85 -4.45 -5.43
N LEU A 31 -6.66 -5.20 -6.17
CA LEU A 31 -6.64 -6.67 -6.12
C LEU A 31 -5.52 -7.23 -6.99
N HIS A 32 -4.61 -7.98 -6.39
CA HIS A 32 -3.54 -8.65 -7.09
C HIS A 32 -4.02 -9.94 -7.77
N ARG A 33 -3.39 -10.32 -8.90
CA ARG A 33 -3.67 -11.60 -9.56
C ARG A 33 -3.28 -12.79 -8.69
N ASP A 34 -2.10 -12.71 -8.09
CA ASP A 34 -1.55 -13.75 -7.21
C ASP A 34 -1.17 -13.10 -5.87
N VAL A 35 -1.58 -13.71 -4.78
CA VAL A 35 -1.20 -13.32 -3.42
C VAL A 35 -0.52 -14.50 -2.74
N PHE A 36 0.66 -14.26 -2.18
CA PHE A 36 1.37 -15.28 -1.41
C PHE A 36 1.08 -15.05 0.07
N LEU A 37 0.58 -16.06 0.76
CA LEU A 37 0.17 -15.99 2.15
C LEU A 37 0.85 -17.09 2.96
N ALA A 38 1.09 -16.78 4.23
CA ALA A 38 1.52 -17.73 5.24
C ALA A 38 1.02 -17.23 6.60
N ARG A 39 0.81 -18.10 7.57
CA ARG A 39 0.60 -17.66 8.96
C ARG A 39 1.84 -16.91 9.43
N GLY A 40 1.66 -15.78 10.09
CA GLY A 40 2.71 -14.86 10.49
C GLY A 40 3.23 -13.95 9.35
N ALA A 41 2.66 -14.04 8.15
CA ALA A 41 3.04 -13.13 7.06
C ALA A 41 2.60 -11.70 7.36
N ARG A 42 3.51 -10.75 7.17
CA ARG A 42 3.24 -9.33 7.26
C ARG A 42 2.51 -8.86 6.02
N VAL A 43 1.29 -8.35 6.18
CA VAL A 43 0.40 -7.95 5.09
C VAL A 43 -0.15 -6.54 5.29
N MET A 44 -0.69 -5.99 4.23
CA MET A 44 -1.32 -4.68 4.18
C MET A 44 -2.62 -4.76 3.39
N LEU A 45 -3.68 -4.12 3.88
CA LEU A 45 -4.90 -3.94 3.08
C LEU A 45 -4.60 -3.08 1.84
N THR A 46 -5.18 -3.47 0.72
CA THR A 46 -5.06 -2.73 -0.55
C THR A 46 -6.31 -1.92 -0.88
N ARG A 47 -7.31 -1.92 0.01
CA ARG A 47 -8.60 -1.21 -0.15
C ARG A 47 -9.12 -0.72 1.20
N ASN A 48 -9.99 0.30 1.13
CA ASN A 48 -10.82 0.68 2.26
C ASN A 48 -12.00 -0.30 2.35
N LEU A 49 -12.15 -0.94 3.49
CA LEU A 49 -13.24 -1.88 3.77
C LEU A 49 -14.23 -1.29 4.77
N TRP A 50 -13.72 -0.69 5.85
CA TRP A 50 -14.52 -0.07 6.90
C TRP A 50 -13.70 1.02 7.61
N SER A 51 -13.79 2.23 7.10
CA SER A 51 -12.92 3.35 7.50
C SER A 51 -13.11 3.76 8.96
N GLU A 52 -14.33 3.68 9.48
CA GLU A 52 -14.68 4.10 10.86
C GLU A 52 -13.96 3.29 11.93
N VAL A 53 -13.58 2.05 11.62
CA VAL A 53 -12.88 1.15 12.54
C VAL A 53 -11.43 0.90 12.14
N GLY A 54 -10.91 1.68 11.21
CA GLY A 54 -9.51 1.61 10.80
C GLY A 54 -9.21 0.60 9.68
N LEU A 55 -10.19 -0.07 9.08
CA LEU A 55 -9.95 -0.97 7.93
C LEU A 55 -9.79 -0.17 6.64
N VAL A 56 -8.65 0.49 6.52
CA VAL A 56 -8.32 1.38 5.39
C VAL A 56 -7.16 0.84 4.57
N ASN A 57 -7.09 1.28 3.32
CA ASN A 57 -5.95 0.98 2.44
C ASN A 57 -4.64 1.44 3.10
N GLY A 58 -3.66 0.55 3.15
CA GLY A 58 -2.37 0.82 3.77
C GLY A 58 -2.24 0.37 5.23
N ILE A 59 -3.33 0.01 5.92
CA ILE A 59 -3.24 -0.56 7.27
C ILE A 59 -2.49 -1.90 7.21
N ARG A 60 -1.58 -2.10 8.15
CA ARG A 60 -0.68 -3.26 8.22
C ARG A 60 -1.07 -4.18 9.34
N GLY A 61 -0.66 -5.42 9.22
CA GLY A 61 -0.83 -6.43 10.26
C GLY A 61 -0.28 -7.77 9.85
N ASP A 62 -0.63 -8.78 10.62
CA ASP A 62 -0.12 -10.13 10.46
C ASP A 62 -1.25 -11.12 10.18
N VAL A 63 -0.99 -12.10 9.32
CA VAL A 63 -1.90 -13.22 9.08
C VAL A 63 -1.84 -14.16 10.28
N VAL A 64 -2.93 -14.23 11.05
CA VAL A 64 -3.07 -15.14 12.21
C VAL A 64 -3.53 -16.50 11.75
N ASP A 65 -4.57 -16.54 10.89
CA ASP A 65 -5.09 -17.79 10.36
C ASP A 65 -5.66 -17.64 8.94
N ILE A 66 -5.82 -18.78 8.26
CA ILE A 66 -6.39 -18.90 6.91
C ILE A 66 -7.50 -19.93 7.00
N VAL A 67 -8.74 -19.52 6.77
CA VAL A 67 -9.93 -20.37 6.91
C VAL A 67 -10.46 -20.73 5.53
N TRP A 68 -10.72 -22.02 5.34
CA TRP A 68 -11.26 -22.61 4.12
C TRP A 68 -12.68 -23.08 4.35
N ALA A 69 -13.52 -22.98 3.35
CA ALA A 69 -14.85 -23.55 3.41
C ALA A 69 -14.80 -25.09 3.63
N HIS A 70 -15.81 -25.62 4.29
CA HIS A 70 -15.86 -27.05 4.62
C HIS A 70 -15.83 -27.91 3.34
N GLY A 71 -14.88 -28.86 3.31
CA GLY A 71 -14.72 -29.79 2.19
C GLY A 71 -13.78 -29.31 1.07
N GLU A 72 -13.32 -28.07 1.11
CA GLU A 72 -12.38 -27.54 0.12
C GLU A 72 -10.93 -27.74 0.56
N LYS A 73 -10.10 -28.20 -0.36
CA LYS A 73 -8.68 -28.42 -0.12
C LYS A 73 -7.89 -27.26 -0.75
N ALA A 74 -7.03 -26.64 0.06
CA ALA A 74 -5.99 -25.78 -0.51
C ALA A 74 -5.21 -26.56 -1.61
N PRO A 75 -4.84 -25.95 -2.74
CA PRO A 75 -4.68 -24.52 -3.06
C PRO A 75 -5.53 -24.04 -4.26
N VAL A 76 -6.68 -24.62 -4.56
CA VAL A 76 -7.39 -24.42 -5.83
C VAL A 76 -8.40 -23.27 -5.77
N LEU A 77 -8.82 -22.88 -4.57
CA LEU A 77 -9.86 -21.86 -4.36
C LEU A 77 -9.37 -20.73 -3.45
N LEU A 78 -10.11 -19.63 -3.48
CA LEU A 78 -9.90 -18.54 -2.53
C LEU A 78 -10.27 -19.01 -1.11
N PRO A 79 -9.55 -18.56 -0.07
CA PRO A 79 -9.97 -18.83 1.30
C PRO A 79 -11.36 -18.22 1.54
N GLU A 80 -12.13 -18.81 2.43
CA GLU A 80 -13.40 -18.23 2.87
C GLU A 80 -13.15 -16.86 3.52
N PHE A 81 -12.17 -16.82 4.42
CA PHE A 81 -11.63 -15.57 4.97
C PHE A 81 -10.24 -15.78 5.57
N LEU A 82 -9.56 -14.67 5.80
CA LEU A 82 -8.29 -14.61 6.52
C LEU A 82 -8.52 -13.93 7.86
N VAL A 83 -7.94 -14.48 8.91
CA VAL A 83 -7.95 -13.84 10.23
C VAL A 83 -6.68 -12.98 10.35
N LEU A 84 -6.86 -11.68 10.43
CA LEU A 84 -5.75 -10.72 10.50
C LEU A 84 -5.75 -10.00 11.84
N ARG A 85 -4.56 -9.78 12.39
CA ARG A 85 -4.33 -8.82 13.46
C ARG A 85 -3.78 -7.54 12.85
N LEU A 86 -4.64 -6.51 12.75
CA LEU A 86 -4.30 -5.25 12.09
C LEU A 86 -3.94 -4.16 13.10
N GLU A 87 -2.92 -3.36 12.78
CA GLU A 87 -2.48 -2.23 13.60
C GLU A 87 -3.55 -1.14 13.60
N GLY A 88 -4.01 -0.72 14.80
CA GLY A 88 -5.01 0.35 14.90
C GLY A 88 -6.45 -0.03 14.53
N TYR A 89 -6.76 -1.33 14.41
CA TYR A 89 -8.15 -1.78 14.32
C TYR A 89 -8.89 -1.50 15.64
N THR A 90 -10.02 -0.80 15.56
CA THR A 90 -10.84 -0.40 16.70
C THR A 90 -12.27 -0.94 16.63
N GLY A 91 -12.51 -1.87 15.72
CA GLY A 91 -13.84 -2.45 15.52
C GLY A 91 -14.22 -3.50 16.56
N PRO A 92 -15.40 -4.09 16.42
CA PRO A 92 -15.92 -5.09 17.35
C PRO A 92 -15.06 -6.35 17.35
N LEU A 93 -15.06 -7.05 18.47
CA LEU A 93 -14.47 -8.38 18.56
C LEU A 93 -15.25 -9.35 17.66
N TRP A 94 -14.52 -10.05 16.79
CA TRP A 94 -15.10 -11.05 15.90
C TRP A 94 -15.32 -12.41 16.60
N SER A 95 -14.45 -12.76 17.57
CA SER A 95 -14.47 -14.05 18.25
C SER A 95 -14.24 -13.89 19.73
N SER A 96 -14.86 -14.75 20.53
CA SER A 96 -14.59 -14.88 21.96
C SER A 96 -13.36 -15.77 22.27
N ASP A 97 -12.75 -16.39 21.27
CA ASP A 97 -11.52 -17.19 21.42
C ASP A 97 -10.33 -16.26 21.69
N PRO A 98 -9.60 -16.42 22.81
CA PRO A 98 -8.46 -15.58 23.14
C PRO A 98 -7.35 -15.55 22.06
N ARG A 99 -7.23 -16.60 21.24
CA ARG A 99 -6.28 -16.65 20.12
C ARG A 99 -6.54 -15.56 19.07
N TYR A 100 -7.79 -15.13 18.95
CA TYR A 100 -8.25 -14.16 17.96
C TYR A 100 -8.56 -12.78 18.55
N GLU A 101 -8.12 -12.52 19.78
CA GLU A 101 -8.25 -11.21 20.39
C GLU A 101 -7.59 -10.13 19.51
N GLY A 102 -8.31 -9.04 19.23
CA GLY A 102 -7.87 -7.96 18.35
C GLY A 102 -7.72 -8.35 16.88
N CYS A 103 -8.25 -9.50 16.49
CA CYS A 103 -8.24 -9.94 15.10
C CYS A 103 -9.57 -9.63 14.40
N VAL A 104 -9.49 -9.55 13.07
CA VAL A 104 -10.65 -9.31 12.20
C VAL A 104 -10.63 -10.30 11.02
N PRO A 105 -11.77 -10.89 10.63
CA PRO A 105 -11.87 -11.72 9.44
C PRO A 105 -11.95 -10.83 8.20
N ILE A 106 -11.14 -11.11 7.19
CA ILE A 106 -11.14 -10.43 5.88
C ILE A 106 -11.45 -11.46 4.81
N ALA A 107 -12.63 -11.34 4.22
CA ALA A 107 -13.06 -12.19 3.12
C ALA A 107 -12.51 -11.70 1.77
N PRO A 108 -12.43 -12.58 0.75
CA PRO A 108 -12.23 -12.18 -0.62
C PRO A 108 -13.27 -11.16 -1.08
N PHE A 109 -12.86 -10.28 -1.98
CA PHE A 109 -13.68 -9.19 -2.49
C PHE A 109 -13.67 -9.24 -4.02
N GLU A 110 -14.84 -8.98 -4.64
CA GLU A 110 -14.94 -8.83 -6.09
C GLU A 110 -14.91 -7.35 -6.46
N THR A 111 -14.17 -7.05 -7.50
CA THR A 111 -14.18 -5.72 -8.13
C THR A 111 -14.45 -5.85 -9.62
N SER A 112 -15.08 -4.82 -10.18
CA SER A 112 -15.33 -4.71 -11.62
C SER A 112 -14.77 -3.42 -12.18
N TRP A 113 -14.39 -3.44 -13.46
CA TRP A 113 -13.96 -2.25 -14.20
C TRP A 113 -14.36 -2.38 -15.67
N SER A 114 -14.55 -1.24 -16.34
CA SER A 114 -14.81 -1.19 -17.77
C SER A 114 -13.50 -1.12 -18.55
N THR A 115 -13.39 -1.85 -19.66
CA THR A 115 -12.24 -1.83 -20.56
C THR A 115 -12.41 -0.87 -21.73
N THR A 116 -13.62 -0.46 -22.04
CA THR A 116 -13.96 0.25 -23.29
C THR A 116 -14.63 1.61 -23.09
N GLY A 117 -14.79 2.09 -21.85
CA GLY A 117 -15.53 3.34 -21.60
C GLY A 117 -17.02 3.28 -21.95
N ASP A 118 -17.48 2.15 -22.44
CA ASP A 118 -18.85 1.86 -22.79
C ASP A 118 -19.36 0.75 -21.85
N ASP A 119 -20.57 0.83 -21.34
CA ASP A 119 -21.14 -0.06 -20.31
C ASP A 119 -21.25 -1.54 -20.73
N ARG A 120 -20.70 -1.92 -21.89
CA ARG A 120 -20.89 -3.23 -22.50
C ARG A 120 -19.85 -4.31 -22.14
N GLY A 121 -18.81 -3.97 -21.38
CA GLY A 121 -17.74 -4.92 -21.05
C GLY A 121 -17.18 -4.71 -19.67
N HIS A 122 -17.80 -5.34 -18.65
CA HIS A 122 -17.26 -5.36 -17.30
C HIS A 122 -16.36 -6.58 -17.13
N GLU A 123 -15.10 -6.29 -16.82
CA GLU A 123 -14.14 -7.28 -16.34
C GLU A 123 -14.21 -7.36 -14.83
N THR A 124 -14.11 -8.56 -14.26
CA THR A 124 -14.12 -8.74 -12.80
C THR A 124 -12.90 -9.51 -12.31
N ARG A 125 -12.54 -9.23 -11.07
CA ARG A 125 -11.54 -9.98 -10.31
C ARG A 125 -12.03 -10.19 -8.88
N HIS A 126 -11.96 -11.44 -8.43
CA HIS A 126 -12.27 -11.82 -7.06
C HIS A 126 -11.00 -12.30 -6.37
N GLN A 127 -10.58 -11.65 -5.29
CA GLN A 127 -9.35 -11.92 -4.56
C GLN A 127 -9.40 -11.33 -3.16
N VAL A 128 -8.55 -11.82 -2.28
CA VAL A 128 -8.33 -11.16 -0.98
C VAL A 128 -7.67 -9.79 -1.19
N PRO A 129 -8.15 -8.71 -0.54
CA PRO A 129 -7.65 -7.35 -0.73
C PRO A 129 -6.36 -7.10 0.07
N LEU A 130 -5.34 -7.93 -0.15
CA LEU A 130 -4.09 -7.94 0.59
C LEU A 130 -2.87 -7.91 -0.32
N ALA A 131 -1.80 -7.33 0.20
CA ALA A 131 -0.45 -7.45 -0.34
C ALA A 131 0.53 -7.73 0.80
N LEU A 132 1.63 -8.42 0.49
CA LEU A 132 2.77 -8.50 1.41
C LEU A 132 3.35 -7.11 1.65
N CYS A 133 3.76 -6.81 2.88
CA CYS A 133 4.22 -5.47 3.24
C CYS A 133 5.54 -5.43 4.03
N TRP A 134 6.40 -6.42 3.88
CA TRP A 134 7.80 -6.31 4.36
C TRP A 134 8.58 -5.22 3.63
N ALA A 135 8.21 -4.95 2.38
CA ALA A 135 8.68 -3.79 1.62
C ALA A 135 7.50 -3.14 0.90
N ILE A 136 7.52 -1.82 0.85
CA ILE A 136 6.52 -1.01 0.15
C ILE A 136 7.22 -0.04 -0.81
N THR A 137 6.53 0.39 -1.85
CA THR A 137 7.07 1.41 -2.74
C THR A 137 7.09 2.78 -2.05
N MET A 138 7.98 3.66 -2.49
CA MET A 138 8.07 5.04 -2.00
C MET A 138 6.72 5.77 -2.08
N HIS A 139 5.96 5.56 -3.16
CA HIS A 139 4.61 6.15 -3.31
C HIS A 139 3.65 5.69 -2.20
N LYS A 140 3.66 4.40 -1.87
CA LYS A 140 2.80 3.86 -0.80
C LYS A 140 3.24 4.26 0.60
N SER A 141 4.46 4.75 0.78
CA SER A 141 4.94 5.27 2.07
C SER A 141 4.45 6.71 2.34
N GLN A 142 3.90 7.40 1.34
CA GLN A 142 3.40 8.76 1.50
C GLN A 142 2.31 8.82 2.59
N GLY A 143 2.42 9.80 3.49
CA GLY A 143 1.50 9.97 4.61
C GLY A 143 1.73 9.01 5.79
N GLN A 144 2.59 7.96 5.64
CA GLN A 144 2.90 7.05 6.74
C GLN A 144 4.06 7.58 7.59
N THR A 145 4.07 7.23 8.86
CA THR A 145 5.19 7.46 9.78
C THR A 145 5.72 6.13 10.24
N MET A 146 7.05 5.96 10.21
CA MET A 146 7.73 4.71 10.55
C MET A 146 8.69 4.92 11.71
N ASP A 147 8.71 3.99 12.66
CA ASP A 147 9.67 4.05 13.76
C ASP A 147 11.09 3.74 13.27
N LYS A 148 11.23 2.80 12.31
CA LYS A 148 12.48 2.48 11.63
C LYS A 148 12.22 2.21 10.16
N ALA A 149 13.14 2.63 9.28
CA ALA A 149 13.04 2.40 7.84
C ALA A 149 14.40 2.07 7.22
N VAL A 150 14.39 1.09 6.32
CA VAL A 150 15.48 0.86 5.37
C VAL A 150 14.97 1.33 4.02
N VAL A 151 15.69 2.24 3.39
CA VAL A 151 15.29 2.87 2.14
C VAL A 151 16.25 2.50 1.03
N ASP A 152 15.73 1.79 0.01
CA ASP A 152 16.42 1.62 -1.27
C ASP A 152 16.01 2.75 -2.21
N LEU A 153 16.95 3.64 -2.50
CA LEU A 153 16.72 4.76 -3.41
C LEU A 153 16.73 4.36 -4.89
N GLY A 154 17.20 3.15 -5.20
CA GLY A 154 17.34 2.69 -6.59
C GLY A 154 18.35 3.54 -7.39
N LYS A 155 18.36 3.35 -8.70
CA LYS A 155 19.30 4.01 -9.62
C LYS A 155 18.85 5.41 -10.05
N SER A 156 17.56 5.68 -10.08
CA SER A 156 16.99 6.95 -10.55
C SER A 156 15.70 7.27 -9.81
N GLU A 157 15.35 8.55 -9.77
CA GLU A 157 14.07 9.01 -9.24
C GLU A 157 13.05 9.08 -10.37
N SER A 158 11.93 8.37 -10.24
CA SER A 158 10.87 8.38 -11.25
C SER A 158 10.01 9.64 -11.20
N THR A 159 9.88 10.24 -10.03
CA THR A 159 9.09 11.46 -9.80
C THR A 159 9.85 12.37 -8.85
N ALA A 160 10.01 13.63 -9.22
CA ALA A 160 10.75 14.61 -8.42
C ALA A 160 10.18 14.74 -7.00
N GLY A 161 11.07 14.66 -5.99
CA GLY A 161 10.72 14.74 -4.58
C GLY A 161 10.35 13.42 -3.92
N LEU A 162 10.33 12.32 -4.66
CA LEU A 162 10.00 11.01 -4.11
C LEU A 162 11.06 10.53 -3.11
N THR A 163 12.33 10.85 -3.35
CA THR A 163 13.41 10.61 -2.39
C THR A 163 13.13 11.30 -1.06
N PHE A 164 12.73 12.56 -1.08
CA PHE A 164 12.36 13.31 0.12
C PHE A 164 11.18 12.64 0.84
N VAL A 165 10.17 12.20 0.10
CA VAL A 165 9.00 11.52 0.67
C VAL A 165 9.43 10.30 1.48
N CYS A 166 10.28 9.42 0.97
CA CYS A 166 10.67 8.21 1.70
C CYS A 166 11.63 8.48 2.85
N LEU A 167 12.59 9.40 2.70
CA LEU A 167 13.53 9.75 3.77
C LEU A 167 12.82 10.41 4.96
N SER A 168 11.79 11.21 4.70
CA SER A 168 11.00 11.88 5.73
C SER A 168 10.00 10.95 6.45
N ARG A 169 9.97 9.65 6.14
CA ARG A 169 9.05 8.70 6.83
C ARG A 169 9.55 8.30 8.21
N ALA A 170 10.85 8.23 8.42
CA ALA A 170 11.41 7.94 9.74
C ALA A 170 11.34 9.17 10.65
N LYS A 171 11.01 8.96 11.93
CA LYS A 171 10.91 10.04 12.93
C LYS A 171 12.27 10.64 13.28
N ARG A 172 13.33 9.84 13.25
CA ARG A 172 14.70 10.23 13.63
C ARG A 172 15.70 9.69 12.64
N LEU A 173 16.78 10.44 12.42
CA LEU A 173 17.82 10.04 11.48
C LEU A 173 18.52 8.72 11.90
N VAL A 174 18.65 8.46 13.19
CA VAL A 174 19.25 7.22 13.71
C VAL A 174 18.42 5.95 13.43
N ASP A 175 17.17 6.12 13.08
CA ASP A 175 16.23 5.04 12.74
C ASP A 175 16.08 4.83 11.22
N LEU A 176 16.89 5.55 10.42
CA LEU A 176 16.89 5.50 8.97
C LEU A 176 18.19 4.87 8.47
N LEU A 177 18.10 3.82 7.68
CA LEU A 177 19.17 3.25 6.89
C LEU A 177 18.89 3.47 5.41
N ILE A 178 19.89 3.93 4.67
CA ILE A 178 19.79 4.09 3.21
C ILE A 178 20.76 3.11 2.58
N GLU A 179 20.24 2.14 1.82
CA GLU A 179 21.06 1.10 1.20
C GLU A 179 20.45 0.64 -0.14
N PRO A 180 21.18 0.76 -1.25
CA PRO A 180 22.46 1.47 -1.37
C PRO A 180 22.30 2.98 -1.21
N MET A 181 23.40 3.66 -0.81
CA MET A 181 23.48 5.12 -0.74
C MET A 181 24.12 5.67 -2.02
N PRO A 182 23.35 5.99 -3.06
CA PRO A 182 23.88 6.44 -4.35
C PRO A 182 24.21 7.94 -4.32
N LEU A 183 25.40 8.29 -3.78
CA LEU A 183 25.84 9.67 -3.62
C LEU A 183 25.83 10.47 -4.95
N GLU A 184 26.23 9.83 -6.05
CA GLU A 184 26.18 10.45 -7.38
C GLU A 184 24.75 10.84 -7.80
N ARG A 185 23.75 10.05 -7.41
CA ARG A 185 22.34 10.36 -7.67
C ARG A 185 21.93 11.61 -6.89
N LEU A 186 22.30 11.69 -5.63
CA LEU A 186 21.93 12.81 -4.77
C LEU A 186 22.58 14.12 -5.27
N SER A 187 23.84 14.07 -5.71
CA SER A 187 24.53 15.24 -6.25
C SER A 187 23.91 15.78 -7.56
N LYS A 188 23.29 14.89 -8.37
CA LYS A 188 22.66 15.24 -9.64
C LYS A 188 21.22 15.75 -9.51
N ILE A 189 20.60 15.68 -8.35
CA ILE A 189 19.18 16.13 -8.16
C ILE A 189 19.04 17.61 -8.54
N GLY A 190 19.99 18.46 -8.15
CA GLY A 190 19.98 19.89 -8.43
C GLY A 190 20.03 20.25 -9.92
N ASP A 191 20.58 19.36 -10.75
CA ASP A 191 20.79 19.61 -12.18
C ASP A 191 19.59 19.16 -13.04
N THR A 192 18.59 18.53 -12.43
CA THR A 192 17.43 18.03 -13.19
C THR A 192 16.53 19.18 -13.67
N PRO A 193 16.00 19.11 -14.92
CA PRO A 193 15.07 20.13 -15.42
C PRO A 193 13.85 20.33 -14.52
N THR A 194 13.36 19.25 -13.92
CA THR A 194 12.21 19.28 -13.00
C THR A 194 12.53 20.04 -11.72
N PHE A 195 13.75 19.90 -11.18
CA PHE A 195 14.18 20.67 -10.01
C PHE A 195 14.28 22.15 -10.33
N GLN A 196 14.82 22.50 -11.49
CA GLN A 196 14.92 23.89 -11.95
C GLN A 196 13.54 24.53 -12.14
N LEU A 197 12.56 23.81 -12.69
CA LEU A 197 11.18 24.26 -12.78
C LEU A 197 10.57 24.50 -11.38
N ARG A 198 10.85 23.63 -10.44
CA ARG A 198 10.39 23.77 -9.05
C ARG A 198 10.96 25.02 -8.37
N LEU A 199 12.24 25.29 -8.55
CA LEU A 199 12.86 26.52 -8.02
C LEU A 199 12.21 27.77 -8.58
N ARG A 200 11.93 27.82 -9.90
CA ARG A 200 11.22 28.92 -10.52
C ARG A 200 9.82 29.12 -9.95
N GLU A 201 9.09 28.03 -9.77
CA GLU A 201 7.75 28.07 -9.18
C GLU A 201 7.79 28.55 -7.72
N GLU A 202 8.79 28.15 -6.96
CA GLU A 202 8.97 28.60 -5.57
C GLU A 202 9.22 30.13 -5.52
N VAL A 203 10.04 30.66 -6.41
CA VAL A 203 10.23 32.11 -6.55
C VAL A 203 8.90 32.83 -6.87
N ARG A 204 8.11 32.26 -7.81
CA ARG A 204 6.80 32.81 -8.18
C ARG A 204 5.84 32.81 -7.00
N LEU A 205 5.75 31.69 -6.28
CA LEU A 205 4.87 31.56 -5.11
C LEU A 205 5.26 32.51 -3.97
N ASN A 206 6.55 32.67 -3.73
CA ASN A 206 7.05 33.62 -2.73
C ASN A 206 6.69 35.07 -3.10
N ALA A 207 6.75 35.44 -4.38
CA ALA A 207 6.33 36.75 -4.84
C ALA A 207 4.82 36.96 -4.62
N LEU A 208 3.99 35.98 -4.95
CA LEU A 208 2.55 36.03 -4.71
C LEU A 208 2.22 36.09 -3.22
N ALA A 209 2.92 35.33 -2.38
CA ALA A 209 2.71 35.38 -0.93
C ALA A 209 3.00 36.77 -0.36
N ARG A 210 4.09 37.42 -0.80
CA ARG A 210 4.40 38.81 -0.42
C ARG A 210 3.32 39.79 -0.87
N GLU A 211 2.81 39.64 -2.07
CA GLU A 211 1.72 40.48 -2.60
C GLU A 211 0.42 40.27 -1.79
N THR A 212 0.08 39.03 -1.46
CA THR A 212 -1.07 38.71 -0.62
C THR A 212 -0.94 39.32 0.76
N LEU A 213 0.23 39.22 1.38
CA LEU A 213 0.49 39.86 2.68
C LEU A 213 0.38 41.38 2.59
N ARG A 214 0.86 41.99 1.51
CA ARG A 214 0.73 43.43 1.28
C ARG A 214 -0.72 43.88 1.14
N LEU A 215 -1.56 43.11 0.47
CA LEU A 215 -2.96 43.42 0.19
C LEU A 215 -3.88 43.12 1.40
N HIS A 216 -3.57 42.07 2.18
CA HIS A 216 -4.45 41.52 3.20
C HIS A 216 -3.80 41.41 4.60
N GLY A 217 -2.53 41.76 4.75
CA GLY A 217 -1.75 41.62 6.00
C GLY A 217 -2.02 42.70 7.05
N GLY A 218 -3.17 43.31 7.04
CA GLY A 218 -3.62 44.31 8.02
C GLY A 218 -4.79 43.85 8.87
N VAL A 219 -5.07 42.55 8.92
CA VAL A 219 -6.08 41.99 9.80
C VAL A 219 -5.35 41.20 10.88
N GLU A 220 -5.13 41.85 12.07
CA GLU A 220 -4.82 41.20 13.33
C GLU A 220 -6.03 40.37 13.80
#